data_f566a70cf315f6784e060cf1aab61a17
#
_entry.id   f566a70cf315f6784e060cf1aab61a17
#
_cell.length_a   1.000
_cell.length_b   1.000
_cell.length_c   1.000
_cell.angle_alpha   90.00
_cell.angle_beta   90.00
_cell.angle_gamma   90.00
#
_symmetry.space_group_name_H-M   'P 1'
#
loop_
_entity.id
_entity.type
_entity.pdbx_description
1 polymer ?
#
loop_
_entity_poly.entity_id
_entity_poly.type
_entity_poly.pdbx_seq_one_letter_code
_entity_poly.pdbx_strand_id
1 'polypeptide(L)'
;MSWRKDHRRAERGYHHGNLKEALLEAALDLIAKKGPAGFTFADAARSAGVSPAAPYRHFRDREELLSSIAQRGFEQFESVLSAAWDDGRPDTVTAFERVGKAYLAYAREEPAFYSAMFESGVPVDSNPTLMAASERAFNIIRAAAERLAALTPPGVARPPALMMALHIWSMSHGVASLFSRGDSSRRKLPMSPEDLLEAGVLIYLRGLGFPTDRRPGDAAPGEKSKSDQRSSVPPAPPPSPSSAGSAAAGKAAQPASPPGPPPGPWGSSRK
;
A
#
# COMPACT_ATOMS: atom_id res chain seq x y z
N MET A 1 24.78 -12.31 2.06
CA MET A 1 25.20 -13.47 2.87
C MET A 1 23.98 -14.30 3.20
N SER A 2 23.96 -15.53 2.69
CA SER A 2 22.79 -16.40 2.64
C SER A 2 22.55 -17.09 3.99
N TRP A 3 21.62 -16.56 4.79
CA TRP A 3 21.25 -17.14 6.11
C TRP A 3 20.12 -18.18 6.01
N ARG A 4 19.49 -18.33 4.86
CA ARG A 4 18.28 -19.14 4.68
C ARG A 4 18.49 -20.56 4.13
N LYS A 5 19.74 -21.00 3.85
CA LYS A 5 19.97 -22.32 3.21
C LYS A 5 20.22 -23.48 4.17
N ASP A 6 20.56 -23.26 5.43
CA ASP A 6 21.02 -24.33 6.32
C ASP A 6 20.00 -24.93 7.30
N HIS A 7 18.80 -24.31 7.46
CA HIS A 7 17.78 -24.83 8.37
C HIS A 7 16.79 -25.81 7.76
N ARG A 8 16.88 -26.12 6.45
CA ARG A 8 15.91 -27.04 5.79
C ARG A 8 16.33 -28.50 5.73
N ARG A 9 17.42 -28.90 6.35
CA ARG A 9 17.93 -30.29 6.25
C ARG A 9 18.07 -31.05 7.57
N ALA A 10 17.80 -30.44 8.69
CA ALA A 10 17.80 -31.07 10.00
C ALA A 10 16.41 -30.91 10.62
N GLU A 11 15.76 -32.03 10.88
CA GLU A 11 14.49 -32.21 11.60
C GLU A 11 13.26 -32.61 10.75
N ARG A 12 13.35 -33.75 10.08
CA ARG A 12 12.21 -34.64 9.96
C ARG A 12 11.98 -35.36 11.30
N GLY A 13 11.88 -34.56 12.37
CA GLY A 13 11.50 -34.98 13.70
C GLY A 13 9.99 -34.78 13.84
N TYR A 14 9.33 -35.83 14.07
CA TYR A 14 7.95 -36.12 14.45
C TYR A 14 7.35 -35.03 15.37
N HIS A 15 6.72 -34.01 14.79
CA HIS A 15 6.02 -32.96 15.55
C HIS A 15 4.58 -33.38 15.87
N HIS A 16 4.40 -34.37 16.76
CA HIS A 16 3.08 -34.70 17.28
C HIS A 16 2.44 -33.59 18.16
N GLY A 17 3.12 -32.50 18.44
CA GLY A 17 2.64 -31.43 19.30
C GLY A 17 1.96 -30.26 18.58
N ASN A 18 2.13 -30.08 17.26
CA ASN A 18 1.58 -28.90 16.55
C ASN A 18 1.11 -29.21 15.14
N LEU A 19 0.17 -30.18 15.01
CA LEU A 19 -0.41 -30.53 13.72
C LEU A 19 -1.08 -29.33 13.03
N LYS A 20 -1.67 -28.41 13.80
CA LYS A 20 -2.27 -27.18 13.26
C LYS A 20 -1.24 -26.36 12.49
N GLU A 21 -0.05 -26.15 13.07
CA GLU A 21 1.03 -25.40 12.43
C GLU A 21 1.58 -26.12 11.20
N ALA A 22 1.82 -27.42 11.30
CA ALA A 22 2.29 -28.21 10.15
C ALA A 22 1.31 -28.18 8.96
N LEU A 23 0.00 -28.12 9.22
CA LEU A 23 -1.02 -27.98 8.18
C LEU A 23 -1.01 -26.58 7.55
N LEU A 24 -0.80 -25.52 8.34
CA LEU A 24 -0.68 -24.14 7.86
C LEU A 24 0.56 -23.99 6.96
N GLU A 25 1.72 -24.51 7.40
CA GLU A 25 2.96 -24.49 6.61
C GLU A 25 2.81 -25.27 5.31
N ALA A 26 2.24 -26.49 5.39
CA ALA A 26 1.97 -27.31 4.21
C ALA A 26 1.04 -26.62 3.21
N ALA A 27 0.01 -25.94 3.70
CA ALA A 27 -0.90 -25.20 2.84
C ALA A 27 -0.24 -23.96 2.23
N LEU A 28 0.61 -23.23 2.96
CA LEU A 28 1.41 -22.11 2.42
C LEU A 28 2.34 -22.57 1.29
N ASP A 29 3.01 -23.71 1.47
CA ASP A 29 3.83 -24.29 0.40
C ASP A 29 3.02 -24.68 -0.85
N LEU A 30 1.78 -25.15 -0.66
CA LEU A 30 0.88 -25.48 -1.77
C LEU A 30 0.37 -24.20 -2.46
N ILE A 31 0.01 -23.17 -1.70
CA ILE A 31 -0.39 -21.86 -2.23
C ILE A 31 0.73 -21.25 -3.07
N ALA A 32 1.97 -21.29 -2.56
CA ALA A 32 3.12 -20.76 -3.29
C ALA A 32 3.34 -21.47 -4.64
N LYS A 33 3.04 -22.78 -4.72
CA LYS A 33 3.28 -23.60 -5.91
C LYS A 33 2.12 -23.59 -6.91
N LYS A 34 0.87 -23.53 -6.42
CA LYS A 34 -0.33 -23.79 -7.21
C LYS A 34 -1.40 -22.71 -7.10
N GLY A 35 -1.14 -21.70 -6.28
CA GLY A 35 -2.14 -20.70 -5.90
C GLY A 35 -3.16 -21.23 -4.87
N PRO A 36 -3.94 -20.32 -4.27
CA PRO A 36 -4.87 -20.70 -3.21
C PRO A 36 -6.01 -21.62 -3.69
N ALA A 37 -6.39 -21.56 -4.96
CA ALA A 37 -7.40 -22.47 -5.54
C ALA A 37 -6.82 -23.84 -5.97
N GLY A 38 -5.51 -23.98 -6.04
CA GLY A 38 -4.83 -25.11 -6.71
C GLY A 38 -4.59 -26.34 -5.83
N PHE A 39 -5.14 -26.42 -4.62
CA PHE A 39 -4.96 -27.58 -3.74
C PHE A 39 -6.25 -27.99 -3.02
N THR A 40 -6.31 -29.25 -2.59
CA THR A 40 -7.38 -29.80 -1.78
C THR A 40 -6.97 -29.92 -0.31
N PHE A 41 -7.95 -30.08 0.58
CA PHE A 41 -7.68 -30.32 2.00
C PHE A 41 -6.88 -31.62 2.23
N ALA A 42 -7.14 -32.65 1.40
CA ALA A 42 -6.36 -33.89 1.41
C ALA A 42 -4.91 -33.69 0.93
N ASP A 43 -4.66 -32.75 0.01
CA ASP A 43 -3.29 -32.40 -0.40
C ASP A 43 -2.51 -31.74 0.73
N ALA A 44 -3.15 -30.87 1.52
CA ALA A 44 -2.54 -30.29 2.71
C ALA A 44 -2.19 -31.35 3.76
N ALA A 45 -3.10 -32.30 4.04
CA ALA A 45 -2.83 -33.43 4.92
C ALA A 45 -1.64 -34.28 4.44
N ARG A 46 -1.61 -34.60 3.16
CA ARG A 46 -0.52 -35.38 2.54
C ARG A 46 0.81 -34.65 2.62
N SER A 47 0.81 -33.34 2.34
CA SER A 47 2.00 -32.49 2.43
C SER A 47 2.52 -32.38 3.86
N ALA A 48 1.63 -32.35 4.86
CA ALA A 48 1.96 -32.37 6.28
C ALA A 48 2.36 -33.77 6.80
N GLY A 49 2.31 -34.81 5.96
CA GLY A 49 2.69 -36.18 6.34
C GLY A 49 1.68 -36.87 7.26
N VAL A 50 0.39 -36.50 7.23
CA VAL A 50 -0.66 -37.06 8.08
C VAL A 50 -1.79 -37.70 7.27
N SER A 51 -2.63 -38.47 7.95
CA SER A 51 -3.80 -39.09 7.31
C SER A 51 -4.79 -38.00 6.85
N PRO A 52 -5.59 -38.29 5.79
CA PRO A 52 -6.60 -37.33 5.29
C PRO A 52 -7.65 -36.92 6.33
N ALA A 53 -7.87 -37.75 7.38
CA ALA A 53 -8.80 -37.46 8.45
C ALA A 53 -8.21 -36.56 9.56
N ALA A 54 -6.89 -36.48 9.68
CA ALA A 54 -6.23 -35.74 10.75
C ALA A 54 -6.52 -34.23 10.75
N PRO A 55 -6.58 -33.53 9.60
CA PRO A 55 -6.85 -32.07 9.56
C PRO A 55 -8.21 -31.69 10.17
N TYR A 56 -9.23 -32.56 10.09
CA TYR A 56 -10.59 -32.29 10.61
C TYR A 56 -10.64 -32.12 12.13
N ARG A 57 -9.55 -32.45 12.85
CA ARG A 57 -9.41 -32.15 14.28
C ARG A 57 -9.10 -30.70 14.59
N HIS A 58 -8.63 -29.94 13.60
CA HIS A 58 -8.13 -28.57 13.76
C HIS A 58 -8.87 -27.56 12.88
N PHE A 59 -9.38 -27.99 11.74
CA PHE A 59 -10.09 -27.17 10.78
C PHE A 59 -11.29 -27.96 10.26
N ARG A 60 -12.45 -27.32 10.21
CA ARG A 60 -13.69 -27.90 9.69
C ARG A 60 -13.56 -28.28 8.22
N ASP A 61 -12.91 -27.43 7.46
CA ASP A 61 -12.74 -27.56 6.02
C ASP A 61 -11.51 -26.75 5.51
N ARG A 62 -11.32 -26.76 4.20
CA ARG A 62 -10.25 -26.02 3.54
C ARG A 62 -10.41 -24.50 3.66
N GLU A 63 -11.63 -24.00 3.71
CA GLU A 63 -11.92 -22.57 3.81
C GLU A 63 -11.48 -22.02 5.18
N GLU A 64 -11.72 -22.76 6.26
CA GLU A 64 -11.23 -22.40 7.59
C GLU A 64 -9.69 -22.42 7.68
N LEU A 65 -9.05 -23.37 7.00
CA LEU A 65 -7.59 -23.39 6.88
C LEU A 65 -7.07 -22.15 6.14
N LEU A 66 -7.68 -21.78 5.00
CA LEU A 66 -7.35 -20.59 4.25
C LEU A 66 -7.62 -19.29 5.03
N SER A 67 -8.75 -19.23 5.75
CA SER A 67 -9.10 -18.13 6.64
C SER A 67 -8.03 -17.92 7.72
N SER A 68 -7.52 -19.00 8.32
CA SER A 68 -6.46 -18.93 9.33
C SER A 68 -5.13 -18.45 8.73
N ILE A 69 -4.82 -18.83 7.49
CA ILE A 69 -3.64 -18.33 6.76
C ILE A 69 -3.79 -16.85 6.43
N ALA A 70 -4.94 -16.45 5.90
CA ALA A 70 -5.25 -15.07 5.57
C ALA A 70 -5.19 -14.16 6.81
N GLN A 71 -5.73 -14.62 7.97
CA GLN A 71 -5.64 -13.90 9.23
C GLN A 71 -4.17 -13.64 9.61
N ARG A 72 -3.31 -14.66 9.60
CA ARG A 72 -1.87 -14.48 9.88
C ARG A 72 -1.20 -13.54 8.89
N GLY A 73 -1.58 -13.63 7.62
CA GLY A 73 -1.11 -12.72 6.60
C GLY A 73 -1.44 -11.27 6.93
N PHE A 74 -2.69 -10.97 7.32
CA PHE A 74 -3.09 -9.63 7.73
C PHE A 74 -2.40 -9.16 9.01
N GLU A 75 -2.16 -10.03 9.99
CA GLU A 75 -1.42 -9.72 11.23
C GLU A 75 0.04 -9.33 10.93
N GLN A 76 0.71 -10.06 10.05
CA GLN A 76 2.06 -9.74 9.60
C GLN A 76 2.07 -8.44 8.79
N PHE A 77 1.10 -8.28 7.89
CA PHE A 77 0.95 -7.11 7.05
C PHE A 77 0.71 -5.84 7.88
N GLU A 78 -0.18 -5.91 8.90
CA GLU A 78 -0.38 -4.84 9.88
C GLU A 78 0.95 -4.43 10.53
N SER A 79 1.74 -5.40 11.00
CA SER A 79 3.03 -5.13 11.63
C SER A 79 4.01 -4.41 10.69
N VAL A 80 4.11 -4.88 9.44
CA VAL A 80 4.98 -4.30 8.41
C VAL A 80 4.55 -2.87 8.06
N LEU A 81 3.25 -2.64 7.84
CA LEU A 81 2.74 -1.31 7.53
C LEU A 81 2.87 -0.35 8.71
N SER A 82 2.62 -0.83 9.95
CA SER A 82 2.75 -0.03 11.16
C SER A 82 4.19 0.43 11.38
N ALA A 83 5.16 -0.47 11.21
CA ALA A 83 6.58 -0.14 11.29
C ALA A 83 7.01 0.87 10.21
N ALA A 84 6.47 0.75 8.99
CA ALA A 84 6.74 1.69 7.91
C ALA A 84 6.09 3.06 8.15
N TRP A 85 4.90 3.09 8.73
CA TRP A 85 4.18 4.31 9.06
C TRP A 85 4.88 5.09 10.18
N ASP A 86 5.37 4.41 11.21
CA ASP A 86 6.12 4.97 12.34
C ASP A 86 5.47 6.28 12.88
N ASP A 87 4.17 6.24 13.11
CA ASP A 87 3.36 7.40 13.54
C ASP A 87 3.54 8.68 12.68
N GLY A 88 3.81 8.51 11.39
CA GLY A 88 3.99 9.61 10.44
C GLY A 88 5.34 10.32 10.53
N ARG A 89 6.36 9.71 11.14
CA ARG A 89 7.71 10.27 11.28
C ARG A 89 8.60 9.92 10.08
N PRO A 90 9.58 10.74 9.67
CA PRO A 90 9.89 12.08 10.19
C PRO A 90 8.86 13.15 9.78
N ASP A 91 8.13 12.94 8.71
CA ASP A 91 7.00 13.73 8.22
C ASP A 91 5.97 12.81 7.52
N THR A 92 4.73 13.28 7.45
CA THR A 92 3.60 12.49 6.96
C THR A 92 3.77 12.00 5.52
N VAL A 93 4.35 12.81 4.63
CA VAL A 93 4.53 12.44 3.21
C VAL A 93 5.57 11.34 3.07
N THR A 94 6.73 11.51 3.70
CA THR A 94 7.80 10.49 3.72
C THR A 94 7.34 9.18 4.34
N ALA A 95 6.62 9.25 5.46
CA ALA A 95 6.05 8.06 6.11
C ALA A 95 5.03 7.34 5.20
N PHE A 96 4.19 8.12 4.51
CA PHE A 96 3.21 7.61 3.58
C PHE A 96 3.87 6.87 2.39
N GLU A 97 4.93 7.43 1.81
CA GLU A 97 5.71 6.78 0.76
C GLU A 97 6.33 5.46 1.23
N ARG A 98 6.83 5.40 2.49
CA ARG A 98 7.34 4.16 3.08
C ARG A 98 6.27 3.10 3.22
N VAL A 99 5.03 3.46 3.61
CA VAL A 99 3.90 2.52 3.67
C VAL A 99 3.63 1.90 2.31
N GLY A 100 3.65 2.68 1.23
CA GLY A 100 3.50 2.16 -0.13
C GLY A 100 4.61 1.18 -0.53
N LYS A 101 5.87 1.52 -0.24
CA LYS A 101 7.03 0.64 -0.49
C LYS A 101 6.95 -0.65 0.34
N ALA A 102 6.54 -0.55 1.60
CA ALA A 102 6.35 -1.69 2.49
C ALA A 102 5.22 -2.62 2.01
N TYR A 103 4.15 -2.06 1.46
CA TYR A 103 3.06 -2.82 0.82
C TYR A 103 3.61 -3.71 -0.31
N LEU A 104 4.36 -3.11 -1.25
CA LEU A 104 4.93 -3.84 -2.39
C LEU A 104 5.97 -4.88 -1.95
N ALA A 105 6.80 -4.52 -0.96
CA ALA A 105 7.80 -5.43 -0.41
C ALA A 105 7.13 -6.67 0.20
N TYR A 106 6.07 -6.49 1.00
CA TYR A 106 5.32 -7.61 1.58
C TYR A 106 4.72 -8.53 0.51
N ALA A 107 4.08 -7.97 -0.50
CA ALA A 107 3.50 -8.77 -1.58
C ALA A 107 4.55 -9.61 -2.33
N ARG A 108 5.78 -9.09 -2.46
CA ARG A 108 6.92 -9.77 -3.11
C ARG A 108 7.58 -10.80 -2.19
N GLU A 109 7.74 -10.51 -0.92
CA GLU A 109 8.46 -11.34 0.05
C GLU A 109 7.61 -12.46 0.62
N GLU A 110 6.30 -12.21 0.77
CA GLU A 110 5.33 -13.14 1.34
C GLU A 110 4.17 -13.44 0.35
N PRO A 111 4.47 -13.91 -0.89
CA PRO A 111 3.47 -14.04 -1.94
C PRO A 111 2.39 -15.07 -1.62
N ALA A 112 2.68 -16.11 -0.83
CA ALA A 112 1.70 -17.11 -0.41
C ALA A 112 0.67 -16.53 0.56
N PHE A 113 1.12 -15.73 1.53
CA PHE A 113 0.23 -14.99 2.43
C PHE A 113 -0.58 -13.97 1.67
N TYR A 114 0.06 -13.17 0.81
CA TYR A 114 -0.62 -12.16 -0.01
C TYR A 114 -1.73 -12.78 -0.86
N SER A 115 -1.45 -13.91 -1.51
CA SER A 115 -2.43 -14.63 -2.32
C SER A 115 -3.56 -15.22 -1.47
N ALA A 116 -3.27 -15.72 -0.26
CA ALA A 116 -4.29 -16.18 0.67
C ALA A 116 -5.22 -15.03 1.14
N MET A 117 -4.66 -13.85 1.40
CA MET A 117 -5.42 -12.67 1.85
C MET A 117 -6.37 -12.13 0.78
N PHE A 118 -5.94 -12.08 -0.48
CA PHE A 118 -6.64 -11.32 -1.53
C PHE A 118 -7.16 -12.15 -2.70
N GLU A 119 -6.69 -13.39 -2.89
CA GLU A 119 -7.02 -14.23 -4.05
C GLU A 119 -7.65 -15.58 -3.68
N SER A 120 -7.80 -15.87 -2.38
CA SER A 120 -8.35 -17.17 -1.91
C SER A 120 -9.85 -17.32 -2.17
N GLY A 121 -10.56 -16.21 -2.35
CA GLY A 121 -12.02 -16.18 -2.42
C GLY A 121 -12.73 -16.36 -1.07
N VAL A 122 -11.98 -16.47 0.05
CA VAL A 122 -12.56 -16.52 1.40
C VAL A 122 -13.09 -15.14 1.77
N PRO A 123 -14.40 -15.01 2.09
CA PRO A 123 -14.94 -13.73 2.52
C PRO A 123 -14.31 -13.29 3.86
N VAL A 124 -13.86 -12.05 3.94
CA VAL A 124 -13.19 -11.53 5.15
C VAL A 124 -14.13 -11.52 6.36
N ASP A 125 -15.42 -11.30 6.13
CA ASP A 125 -16.48 -11.30 7.14
C ASP A 125 -16.97 -12.70 7.56
N SER A 126 -16.49 -13.77 6.92
CA SER A 126 -16.82 -15.16 7.30
C SER A 126 -16.26 -15.56 8.66
N ASN A 127 -15.25 -14.84 9.17
CA ASN A 127 -14.61 -15.10 10.45
C ASN A 127 -14.30 -13.77 11.16
N PRO A 128 -14.84 -13.55 12.39
CA PRO A 128 -14.62 -12.30 13.14
C PRO A 128 -13.15 -11.97 13.40
N THR A 129 -12.29 -12.98 13.60
CA THR A 129 -10.85 -12.75 13.84
C THR A 129 -10.12 -12.35 12.56
N LEU A 130 -10.48 -12.93 11.41
CA LEU A 130 -9.98 -12.53 10.09
C LEU A 130 -10.41 -11.10 9.77
N MET A 131 -11.70 -10.78 9.99
CA MET A 131 -12.23 -9.44 9.78
C MET A 131 -11.46 -8.41 10.61
N ALA A 132 -11.31 -8.66 11.92
CA ALA A 132 -10.57 -7.76 12.81
C ALA A 132 -9.11 -7.57 12.39
N ALA A 133 -8.41 -8.62 11.94
CA ALA A 133 -7.04 -8.53 11.45
C ALA A 133 -6.95 -7.66 10.17
N SER A 134 -7.87 -7.87 9.22
CA SER A 134 -7.90 -7.09 7.99
C SER A 134 -8.22 -5.61 8.24
N GLU A 135 -9.15 -5.34 9.17
CA GLU A 135 -9.50 -3.95 9.57
C GLU A 135 -8.32 -3.24 10.23
N ARG A 136 -7.55 -3.91 11.10
CA ARG A 136 -6.35 -3.32 11.72
C ARG A 136 -5.30 -2.95 10.68
N ALA A 137 -5.03 -3.85 9.74
CA ALA A 137 -4.10 -3.59 8.64
C ALA A 137 -4.56 -2.40 7.77
N PHE A 138 -5.85 -2.35 7.39
CA PHE A 138 -6.40 -1.24 6.63
C PHE A 138 -6.39 0.08 7.39
N ASN A 139 -6.56 0.06 8.72
CA ASN A 139 -6.57 1.24 9.57
C ASN A 139 -5.23 2.00 9.54
N ILE A 140 -4.09 1.34 9.25
CA ILE A 140 -2.81 2.04 9.06
C ILE A 140 -2.89 2.97 7.84
N ILE A 141 -3.41 2.48 6.72
CA ILE A 141 -3.57 3.28 5.49
C ILE A 141 -4.59 4.40 5.72
N ARG A 142 -5.67 4.12 6.45
CA ARG A 142 -6.69 5.11 6.79
C ARG A 142 -6.11 6.22 7.68
N ALA A 143 -5.36 5.89 8.72
CA ALA A 143 -4.72 6.87 9.59
C ALA A 143 -3.73 7.76 8.82
N ALA A 144 -2.96 7.17 7.91
CA ALA A 144 -2.07 7.91 7.03
C ALA A 144 -2.84 8.88 6.12
N ALA A 145 -3.95 8.44 5.52
CA ALA A 145 -4.81 9.28 4.69
C ALA A 145 -5.50 10.41 5.50
N GLU A 146 -5.91 10.15 6.74
CA GLU A 146 -6.48 11.15 7.65
C GLU A 146 -5.45 12.25 7.96
N ARG A 147 -4.20 11.87 8.23
CA ARG A 147 -3.11 12.86 8.44
C ARG A 147 -2.79 13.66 7.18
N LEU A 148 -2.73 13.03 6.01
CA LEU A 148 -2.56 13.74 4.74
C LEU A 148 -3.73 14.70 4.50
N ALA A 149 -4.96 14.28 4.72
CA ALA A 149 -6.15 15.12 4.60
C ALA A 149 -6.08 16.36 5.49
N ALA A 150 -5.58 16.23 6.73
CA ALA A 150 -5.42 17.34 7.66
C ALA A 150 -4.34 18.34 7.20
N LEU A 151 -3.34 17.92 6.44
CA LEU A 151 -2.26 18.75 5.91
C LEU A 151 -2.56 19.37 4.54
N THR A 152 -3.68 19.02 3.90
CA THR A 152 -4.07 19.58 2.60
C THR A 152 -4.28 21.10 2.74
N PRO A 153 -3.70 21.93 1.85
CA PRO A 153 -3.81 23.38 1.91
C PRO A 153 -5.27 23.86 1.89
N PRO A 154 -5.59 24.98 2.57
CA PRO A 154 -6.92 25.58 2.50
C PRO A 154 -7.31 25.92 1.07
N GLY A 155 -8.58 25.66 0.72
CA GLY A 155 -9.13 25.96 -0.61
C GLY A 155 -8.85 24.89 -1.68
N VAL A 156 -8.05 23.88 -1.41
CA VAL A 156 -7.88 22.72 -2.29
C VAL A 156 -9.03 21.75 -2.03
N ALA A 157 -9.76 21.38 -3.10
CA ALA A 157 -10.79 20.33 -3.02
C ALA A 157 -10.11 18.98 -2.76
N ARG A 158 -10.59 18.27 -1.73
CA ARG A 158 -10.07 16.95 -1.35
C ARG A 158 -11.19 15.93 -1.19
N PRO A 159 -10.96 14.67 -1.51
CA PRO A 159 -11.87 13.60 -1.16
C PRO A 159 -11.93 13.41 0.37
N PRO A 160 -13.01 12.80 0.90
CA PRO A 160 -13.01 12.30 2.28
C PRO A 160 -11.81 11.37 2.54
N ALA A 161 -11.27 11.38 3.76
CA ALA A 161 -10.07 10.62 4.11
C ALA A 161 -10.20 9.11 3.82
N LEU A 162 -11.38 8.53 4.06
CA LEU A 162 -11.65 7.13 3.70
C LEU A 162 -11.51 6.89 2.19
N MET A 163 -12.02 7.80 1.35
CA MET A 163 -11.87 7.69 -0.11
C MET A 163 -10.42 7.84 -0.53
N MET A 164 -9.65 8.72 0.11
CA MET A 164 -8.20 8.84 -0.09
C MET A 164 -7.50 7.52 0.25
N ALA A 165 -7.83 6.92 1.39
CA ALA A 165 -7.30 5.61 1.79
C ALA A 165 -7.60 4.52 0.75
N LEU A 166 -8.83 4.47 0.23
CA LEU A 166 -9.24 3.51 -0.80
C LEU A 166 -8.52 3.75 -2.13
N HIS A 167 -8.32 5.01 -2.56
CA HIS A 167 -7.56 5.33 -3.76
C HIS A 167 -6.11 4.80 -3.66
N ILE A 168 -5.45 5.09 -2.55
CA ILE A 168 -4.07 4.67 -2.33
C ILE A 168 -3.95 3.16 -2.21
N TRP A 169 -4.86 2.54 -1.46
CA TRP A 169 -4.90 1.09 -1.36
C TRP A 169 -5.11 0.44 -2.73
N SER A 170 -6.04 0.94 -3.54
CA SER A 170 -6.29 0.44 -4.90
C SER A 170 -5.06 0.57 -5.81
N MET A 171 -4.33 1.69 -5.74
CA MET A 171 -3.08 1.86 -6.49
C MET A 171 -2.03 0.85 -6.04
N SER A 172 -1.78 0.74 -4.74
CA SER A 172 -0.78 -0.18 -4.19
C SER A 172 -1.13 -1.64 -4.51
N HIS A 173 -2.41 -2.02 -4.32
CA HIS A 173 -2.90 -3.36 -4.62
C HIS A 173 -2.83 -3.67 -6.12
N GLY A 174 -3.23 -2.72 -6.97
CA GLY A 174 -3.17 -2.87 -8.42
C GLY A 174 -1.73 -3.06 -8.91
N VAL A 175 -0.78 -2.25 -8.43
CA VAL A 175 0.64 -2.40 -8.76
C VAL A 175 1.15 -3.76 -8.25
N ALA A 176 0.91 -4.11 -6.98
CA ALA A 176 1.32 -5.40 -6.44
C ALA A 176 0.78 -6.58 -7.27
N SER A 177 -0.51 -6.56 -7.65
CA SER A 177 -1.14 -7.60 -8.47
C SER A 177 -0.57 -7.70 -9.87
N LEU A 178 -0.16 -6.57 -10.49
CA LEU A 178 0.47 -6.56 -11.82
C LEU A 178 1.83 -7.26 -11.84
N PHE A 179 2.57 -7.22 -10.72
CA PHE A 179 3.93 -7.73 -10.61
C PHE A 179 4.03 -9.05 -9.82
N SER A 180 3.03 -9.44 -9.01
CA SER A 180 3.06 -10.65 -8.16
C SER A 180 2.82 -11.94 -8.92
N ARG A 181 2.00 -11.93 -9.94
CA ARG A 181 1.76 -13.10 -10.77
C ARG A 181 2.95 -13.27 -11.68
N GLY A 182 3.71 -14.35 -11.59
CA GLY A 182 4.85 -14.73 -12.42
C GLY A 182 4.75 -14.51 -13.94
N ASP A 183 3.88 -13.61 -14.34
CA ASP A 183 3.61 -13.11 -15.69
C ASP A 183 4.66 -12.07 -16.14
N SER A 184 5.69 -11.85 -15.33
CA SER A 184 6.89 -11.10 -15.73
C SER A 184 7.56 -11.67 -17.01
N SER A 185 7.21 -12.91 -17.40
CA SER A 185 7.58 -13.48 -18.68
C SER A 185 6.76 -12.97 -19.87
N ARG A 186 5.53 -12.49 -19.63
CA ARG A 186 4.61 -12.04 -20.70
C ARG A 186 4.58 -10.53 -20.91
N ARG A 187 4.85 -9.73 -19.88
CA ARG A 187 4.91 -8.27 -20.00
C ARG A 187 6.13 -7.75 -19.27
N LYS A 188 7.20 -7.47 -19.99
CA LYS A 188 8.31 -6.67 -19.46
C LYS A 188 7.81 -5.22 -19.37
N LEU A 189 7.36 -4.80 -18.20
CA LEU A 189 7.07 -3.40 -17.94
C LEU A 189 8.39 -2.63 -17.92
N PRO A 190 8.43 -1.41 -18.49
CA PRO A 190 9.67 -0.65 -18.64
C PRO A 190 10.11 0.03 -17.33
N MET A 191 9.47 -0.27 -16.20
CA MET A 191 9.73 0.34 -14.89
C MET A 191 9.52 -0.67 -13.77
N SER A 192 10.08 -0.38 -12.58
CA SER A 192 9.87 -1.19 -11.38
C SER A 192 8.47 -0.96 -10.78
N PRO A 193 7.94 -1.89 -9.95
CA PRO A 193 6.70 -1.66 -9.22
C PRO A 193 6.80 -0.45 -8.29
N GLU A 194 7.96 -0.22 -7.70
CA GLU A 194 8.22 0.91 -6.82
C GLU A 194 8.14 2.24 -7.59
N ASP A 195 8.76 2.34 -8.78
CA ASP A 195 8.69 3.55 -9.63
C ASP A 195 7.27 3.83 -10.10
N LEU A 196 6.51 2.78 -10.47
CA LEU A 196 5.13 2.92 -10.91
C LEU A 196 4.23 3.44 -9.79
N LEU A 197 4.36 2.89 -8.58
CA LEU A 197 3.59 3.34 -7.44
C LEU A 197 3.98 4.77 -7.03
N GLU A 198 5.28 5.08 -6.96
CA GLU A 198 5.78 6.40 -6.61
C GLU A 198 5.25 7.46 -7.58
N ALA A 199 5.34 7.22 -8.89
CA ALA A 199 4.80 8.13 -9.90
C ALA A 199 3.29 8.40 -9.70
N GLY A 200 2.49 7.34 -9.45
CA GLY A 200 1.05 7.47 -9.20
C GLY A 200 0.75 8.26 -7.92
N VAL A 201 1.46 7.98 -6.85
CA VAL A 201 1.33 8.68 -5.56
C VAL A 201 1.73 10.15 -5.68
N LEU A 202 2.83 10.46 -6.38
CA LEU A 202 3.25 11.85 -6.62
C LEU A 202 2.20 12.65 -7.39
N ILE A 203 1.60 12.07 -8.44
CA ILE A 203 0.51 12.72 -9.18
C ILE A 203 -0.69 12.97 -8.26
N TYR A 204 -1.02 12.01 -7.41
CA TYR A 204 -2.12 12.12 -6.46
C TYR A 204 -1.86 13.22 -5.42
N LEU A 205 -0.66 13.27 -4.83
CA LEU A 205 -0.26 14.29 -3.86
C LEU A 205 -0.24 15.70 -4.49
N ARG A 206 0.23 15.85 -5.73
CA ARG A 206 0.15 17.11 -6.48
C ARG A 206 -1.28 17.59 -6.64
N GLY A 207 -2.19 16.68 -6.98
CA GLY A 207 -3.63 16.97 -7.07
C GLY A 207 -4.24 17.48 -5.75
N LEU A 208 -3.65 17.10 -4.62
CA LEU A 208 -4.01 17.57 -3.28
C LEU A 208 -3.25 18.85 -2.84
N GLY A 209 -2.44 19.44 -3.73
CA GLY A 209 -1.70 20.68 -3.45
C GLY A 209 -0.42 20.48 -2.62
N PHE A 210 0.08 19.26 -2.48
CA PHE A 210 1.37 19.02 -1.82
C PHE A 210 2.52 19.36 -2.78
N PRO A 211 3.56 20.08 -2.31
CA PRO A 211 4.78 20.29 -3.10
C PRO A 211 5.49 18.93 -3.28
N THR A 212 5.73 18.56 -4.52
CA THR A 212 6.36 17.28 -4.89
C THR A 212 7.72 17.49 -5.60
N ASP A 213 8.36 18.64 -5.38
CA ASP A 213 9.66 18.95 -5.96
C ASP A 213 10.85 18.25 -5.26
N ARG A 214 10.56 17.36 -4.31
CA ARG A 214 11.59 16.49 -3.73
C ARG A 214 12.03 15.49 -4.80
N ARG A 215 13.29 15.61 -5.22
CA ARG A 215 13.96 14.55 -5.97
C ARG A 215 14.15 13.35 -5.03
N PRO A 216 14.06 12.10 -5.54
CA PRO A 216 14.44 10.94 -4.77
C PRO A 216 15.86 11.13 -4.22
N GLY A 217 16.02 11.19 -2.90
CA GLY A 217 17.31 11.41 -2.24
C GLY A 217 17.52 12.74 -1.51
N ASP A 218 16.60 13.71 -1.64
CA ASP A 218 16.68 14.94 -0.85
C ASP A 218 16.26 14.65 0.60
N ALA A 219 17.25 14.67 1.52
CA ALA A 219 17.04 14.51 2.96
C ALA A 219 16.06 15.57 3.49
N ALA A 220 15.22 15.17 4.47
CA ALA A 220 14.27 16.06 5.13
C ALA A 220 14.98 17.34 5.67
N PRO A 221 14.35 18.53 5.61
CA PRO A 221 14.92 19.75 6.17
C PRO A 221 14.87 19.67 7.71
N GLY A 222 15.90 19.11 8.32
CA GLY A 222 16.02 18.92 9.77
C GLY A 222 17.45 18.72 10.29
N GLU A 223 18.40 18.37 9.45
CA GLU A 223 19.81 18.25 9.86
C GLU A 223 20.66 19.36 9.21
N LYS A 224 20.59 20.57 9.78
CA LYS A 224 21.64 21.55 9.57
C LYS A 224 22.87 21.12 10.37
N SER A 225 23.84 20.54 9.66
CA SER A 225 25.22 20.39 10.13
C SER A 225 25.73 21.74 10.69
N LYS A 226 26.14 21.73 11.97
CA LYS A 226 26.84 22.84 12.64
C LYS A 226 28.28 22.93 12.13
N SER A 227 28.50 23.28 10.87
CA SER A 227 29.84 23.56 10.37
C SER A 227 29.82 24.42 9.12
N ASP A 228 29.23 25.63 9.18
CA ASP A 228 29.60 26.74 8.28
C ASP A 228 29.05 28.06 8.80
N GLN A 229 29.60 28.52 9.94
CA GLN A 229 29.56 29.89 10.33
C GLN A 229 30.95 30.49 10.10
N ARG A 230 31.26 30.79 8.84
CA ARG A 230 32.29 31.78 8.53
C ARG A 230 32.00 32.45 7.20
N SER A 231 31.80 33.75 7.27
CA SER A 231 31.98 34.74 6.20
C SER A 231 30.92 34.81 5.10
N SER A 232 29.99 35.76 5.20
CA SER A 232 29.53 36.50 4.04
C SER A 232 29.04 37.90 4.44
N VAL A 233 29.78 38.89 3.95
CA VAL A 233 29.42 40.31 3.92
C VAL A 233 28.19 40.48 3.01
N PRO A 234 27.18 41.29 3.39
CA PRO A 234 26.00 41.50 2.55
C PRO A 234 26.32 42.44 1.37
N PRO A 235 25.81 42.16 0.16
CA PRO A 235 25.91 43.12 -0.98
C PRO A 235 24.93 44.28 -0.82
N ALA A 236 25.32 45.44 -1.32
CA ALA A 236 24.60 46.70 -1.32
C ALA A 236 23.30 46.67 -2.15
N PRO A 237 22.28 47.49 -1.79
CA PRO A 237 21.00 47.51 -2.49
C PRO A 237 21.10 48.25 -3.86
N PRO A 238 20.30 47.84 -4.87
CA PRO A 238 20.24 48.52 -6.15
C PRO A 238 19.39 49.79 -6.10
N PRO A 239 19.60 50.77 -7.02
CA PRO A 239 18.92 52.05 -7.02
C PRO A 239 17.48 51.93 -7.54
N SER A 240 16.62 52.82 -6.98
CA SER A 240 15.21 52.95 -7.33
C SER A 240 15.01 53.53 -8.74
N PRO A 241 14.02 53.09 -9.54
CA PRO A 241 13.63 53.79 -10.74
C PRO A 241 12.56 54.85 -10.47
N SER A 242 12.76 55.97 -11.14
CA SER A 242 11.99 57.22 -11.19
C SER A 242 10.63 57.03 -11.88
N SER A 243 9.68 57.82 -11.38
CA SER A 243 8.31 58.02 -11.86
C SER A 243 8.24 58.70 -13.24
N ALA A 244 7.34 58.19 -14.09
CA ALA A 244 6.61 59.05 -15.06
C ALA A 244 5.47 58.24 -15.74
N GLY A 245 4.24 58.72 -15.64
CA GLY A 245 3.42 59.18 -16.76
C GLY A 245 2.19 58.33 -17.07
N SER A 246 1.03 58.69 -16.49
CA SER A 246 -0.22 59.11 -17.12
C SER A 246 -0.94 58.23 -18.17
N ALA A 247 -2.17 57.90 -17.80
CA ALA A 247 -3.45 57.94 -18.54
C ALA A 247 -3.73 57.00 -19.71
N ALA A 248 -4.76 56.15 -19.57
CA ALA A 248 -5.98 56.21 -20.39
C ALA A 248 -7.03 55.16 -19.98
N ALA A 249 -8.27 55.60 -19.86
CA ALA A 249 -9.44 54.83 -19.56
C ALA A 249 -9.90 53.97 -20.77
N GLY A 250 -10.32 52.72 -20.50
CA GLY A 250 -10.94 51.86 -21.51
C GLY A 250 -11.96 50.90 -20.87
N LYS A 251 -13.20 51.06 -21.33
CA LYS A 251 -14.47 50.45 -20.95
C LYS A 251 -14.41 48.98 -20.61
N ALA A 252 -15.07 48.61 -19.49
CA ALA A 252 -15.43 47.26 -19.09
C ALA A 252 -16.46 46.62 -20.04
N ALA A 253 -16.15 45.41 -20.52
CA ALA A 253 -17.10 44.48 -21.10
C ALA A 253 -17.37 43.37 -20.07
N GLN A 254 -18.64 43.11 -19.78
CA GLN A 254 -19.08 42.02 -18.89
C GLN A 254 -18.80 40.67 -19.55
N PRO A 255 -18.29 39.68 -18.81
CA PRO A 255 -18.19 38.30 -19.33
C PRO A 255 -19.55 37.55 -19.26
N ALA A 256 -19.84 36.83 -20.31
CA ALA A 256 -20.99 35.93 -20.43
C ALA A 256 -20.90 34.76 -19.46
N SER A 257 -22.05 34.32 -18.95
CA SER A 257 -22.20 33.16 -18.06
C SER A 257 -21.74 31.84 -18.73
N PRO A 258 -21.08 30.96 -18.01
CA PRO A 258 -20.67 29.65 -18.56
C PRO A 258 -21.86 28.71 -18.75
N PRO A 259 -21.82 27.79 -19.75
CA PRO A 259 -22.85 26.76 -19.95
C PRO A 259 -22.82 25.73 -18.83
N GLY A 260 -24.02 25.22 -18.49
CA GLY A 260 -24.22 24.19 -17.45
C GLY A 260 -23.57 22.84 -17.79
N PRO A 261 -23.32 21.98 -16.78
CA PRO A 261 -22.66 20.70 -16.98
C PRO A 261 -23.55 19.73 -17.78
N PRO A 262 -22.92 18.81 -18.55
CA PRO A 262 -23.63 17.76 -19.28
C PRO A 262 -24.23 16.72 -18.32
N PRO A 263 -25.33 16.04 -18.69
CA PRO A 263 -25.94 15.00 -17.88
C PRO A 263 -25.01 13.78 -17.74
N GLY A 264 -24.93 13.25 -16.53
CA GLY A 264 -24.12 12.08 -16.19
C GLY A 264 -24.64 10.78 -16.84
N PRO A 265 -23.80 9.76 -17.04
CA PRO A 265 -24.12 8.54 -17.80
C PRO A 265 -24.96 7.49 -17.06
N TRP A 266 -25.60 7.81 -15.94
CA TRP A 266 -26.44 6.88 -15.18
C TRP A 266 -27.87 7.38 -15.05
N GLY A 267 -28.61 7.31 -16.15
CA GLY A 267 -30.08 7.43 -16.18
C GLY A 267 -30.70 6.14 -15.62
N SER A 268 -31.43 6.27 -14.52
CA SER A 268 -32.23 5.20 -13.90
C SER A 268 -33.32 4.71 -14.89
N SER A 269 -33.23 3.45 -15.29
CA SER A 269 -34.41 2.75 -15.85
C SER A 269 -35.14 2.04 -14.73
N ARG A 270 -36.22 2.65 -14.22
CA ARG A 270 -37.31 1.91 -13.57
C ARG A 270 -38.21 1.34 -14.65
N LYS A 271 -38.35 0.06 -14.66
CA LYS A 271 -39.60 -0.69 -14.86
C LYS A 271 -39.50 -2.01 -14.11
#